data_196fbdd536179655fbe08595995f2a04
#
_entry.id   196fbdd536179655fbe08595995f2a04
#
_cell.length_a   1.000
_cell.length_b   1.000
_cell.length_c   1.000
_cell.angle_alpha   90.00
_cell.angle_beta   90.00
_cell.angle_gamma   90.00
#
_symmetry.space_group_name_H-M   'P 1'
#
loop_
_entity.id
_entity.type
_entity.pdbx_description
1 polymer ?
#
loop_
_entity_poly.entity_id
_entity_poly.type
_entity_poly.pdbx_seq_one_letter_code
_entity_poly.pdbx_strand_id
1 'polypeptide(L)'
;MKTLLTMELSKKSLEEAKKFLNKYQEAYSKGIDNAVKYATEMMYNKVLEYCYANGISNHTSQIQWQYDDNAKSGRVWTNDMVIIFNEMGTGIVGSNNPHPNPDGPFKSWKYDVNEHGEKGWKYPKEDGTYGWTKGLPSRHMFYSAFQDIKNEIGNIVDIEIRKTVGDLYW
;
A
#
# COMPACT_ATOMS: atom_id res chain seq x y z
N MET A 1 -9.85 11.11 -39.60
CA MET A 1 -8.68 10.43 -39.02
C MET A 1 -7.48 11.33 -39.28
N LYS A 2 -6.89 12.00 -38.26
CA LYS A 2 -5.66 12.79 -38.47
C LYS A 2 -4.48 11.81 -38.49
N THR A 3 -3.70 11.85 -39.55
CA THR A 3 -2.47 11.07 -39.69
C THR A 3 -1.48 11.58 -38.64
N LEU A 4 -1.19 10.78 -37.63
CA LEU A 4 -0.34 11.14 -36.49
C LEU A 4 1.16 11.17 -36.85
N LEU A 5 1.57 10.53 -37.93
CA LEU A 5 2.96 10.51 -38.37
C LEU A 5 3.03 10.31 -39.89
N THR A 6 3.60 11.25 -40.58
CA THR A 6 4.02 11.07 -41.97
C THR A 6 5.55 10.97 -41.98
N MET A 7 6.07 9.78 -42.28
CA MET A 7 7.52 9.57 -42.36
C MET A 7 7.95 9.58 -43.85
N GLU A 8 8.72 10.57 -44.22
CA GLU A 8 9.56 10.47 -45.42
C GLU A 8 10.86 9.76 -45.04
N LEU A 9 11.33 8.81 -45.83
CA LEU A 9 12.58 8.08 -45.63
C LEU A 9 13.80 8.98 -45.89
N SER A 10 13.93 10.04 -45.12
CA SER A 10 15.07 10.94 -45.11
C SER A 10 15.81 10.86 -43.78
N LYS A 11 17.11 11.17 -43.76
CA LYS A 11 17.90 11.20 -42.51
C LYS A 11 17.27 12.14 -41.47
N LYS A 12 16.73 13.28 -41.92
CA LYS A 12 16.07 14.27 -41.04
C LYS A 12 14.81 13.71 -40.39
N SER A 13 13.94 13.05 -41.15
CA SER A 13 12.71 12.48 -40.61
C SER A 13 12.96 11.32 -39.63
N LEU A 14 14.05 10.55 -39.85
CA LEU A 14 14.47 9.53 -38.89
C LEU A 14 14.98 10.13 -37.57
N GLU A 15 15.70 11.25 -37.63
CA GLU A 15 16.15 11.96 -36.41
C GLU A 15 14.98 12.57 -35.65
N GLU A 16 13.98 13.11 -36.33
CA GLU A 16 12.75 13.65 -35.72
C GLU A 16 11.94 12.53 -35.08
N ALA A 17 11.77 11.39 -35.75
CA ALA A 17 11.10 10.22 -35.21
C ALA A 17 11.83 9.68 -33.94
N LYS A 18 13.16 9.63 -33.98
CA LYS A 18 13.97 9.22 -32.81
C LYS A 18 13.77 10.17 -31.62
N LYS A 19 13.78 11.49 -31.87
CA LYS A 19 13.50 12.47 -30.79
C LYS A 19 12.10 12.30 -30.20
N PHE A 20 11.09 12.06 -31.03
CA PHE A 20 9.74 11.81 -30.58
C PHE A 20 9.66 10.54 -29.72
N LEU A 21 10.26 9.43 -30.17
CA LEU A 21 10.29 8.18 -29.42
C LEU A 21 10.98 8.30 -28.06
N ASN A 22 12.08 9.07 -28.01
CA ASN A 22 12.76 9.33 -26.74
C ASN A 22 11.85 10.10 -25.75
N LYS A 23 11.18 11.16 -26.23
CA LYS A 23 10.21 11.91 -25.40
C LYS A 23 9.05 11.02 -24.93
N TYR A 24 8.55 10.15 -25.80
CA TYR A 24 7.50 9.20 -25.45
C TYR A 24 7.96 8.25 -24.36
N GLN A 25 9.17 7.70 -24.47
CA GLN A 25 9.75 6.81 -23.47
C GLN A 25 9.92 7.51 -22.11
N GLU A 26 10.40 8.76 -22.11
CA GLU A 26 10.54 9.56 -20.89
C GLU A 26 9.18 9.81 -20.22
N ALA A 27 8.17 10.21 -21.00
CA ALA A 27 6.82 10.46 -20.51
C ALA A 27 6.16 9.18 -19.96
N TYR A 28 6.35 8.05 -20.65
CA TYR A 28 5.85 6.75 -20.21
C TYR A 28 6.49 6.33 -18.87
N SER A 29 7.81 6.44 -18.75
CA SER A 29 8.54 6.16 -17.51
C SER A 29 8.04 7.03 -16.35
N LYS A 30 7.88 8.34 -16.60
CA LYS A 30 7.33 9.28 -15.62
C LYS A 30 5.90 8.91 -15.21
N GLY A 31 5.08 8.43 -16.13
CA GLY A 31 3.73 7.96 -15.83
C GLY A 31 3.72 6.77 -14.89
N ILE A 32 4.62 5.81 -15.07
CA ILE A 32 4.79 4.68 -14.15
C ILE A 32 5.25 5.15 -12.77
N ASP A 33 6.22 6.05 -12.70
CA ASP A 33 6.71 6.60 -11.43
C ASP A 33 5.58 7.31 -10.66
N ASN A 34 4.79 8.12 -11.35
CA ASN A 34 3.62 8.78 -10.78
C ASN A 34 2.58 7.76 -10.28
N ALA A 35 2.35 6.67 -11.03
CA ALA A 35 1.42 5.62 -10.65
C ALA A 35 1.84 4.92 -9.35
N VAL A 36 3.13 4.61 -9.18
CA VAL A 36 3.65 4.01 -7.93
C VAL A 36 3.49 4.96 -6.76
N LYS A 37 3.81 6.24 -6.94
CA LYS A 37 3.64 7.25 -5.90
C LYS A 37 2.17 7.38 -5.49
N TYR A 38 1.28 7.53 -6.46
CA TYR A 38 -0.16 7.66 -6.22
C TYR A 38 -0.76 6.42 -5.57
N ALA A 39 -0.40 5.22 -6.04
CA ALA A 39 -0.83 3.96 -5.42
C ALA A 39 -0.36 3.84 -3.97
N THR A 40 0.84 4.32 -3.64
CA THR A 40 1.36 4.33 -2.26
C THR A 40 0.55 5.26 -1.37
N GLU A 41 0.21 6.45 -1.85
CA GLU A 41 -0.63 7.41 -1.12
C GLU A 41 -2.06 6.87 -0.93
N MET A 42 -2.64 6.27 -1.96
CA MET A 42 -3.94 5.61 -1.85
C MET A 42 -3.91 4.47 -0.83
N MET A 43 -2.86 3.63 -0.83
CA MET A 43 -2.69 2.56 0.15
C MET A 43 -2.64 3.13 1.57
N TYR A 44 -1.89 4.20 1.81
CA TYR A 44 -1.85 4.88 3.11
C TYR A 44 -3.25 5.30 3.56
N ASN A 45 -3.99 6.00 2.69
CA ASN A 45 -5.35 6.45 3.00
C ASN A 45 -6.30 5.28 3.29
N LYS A 46 -6.20 4.18 2.56
CA LYS A 46 -6.97 2.96 2.81
C LYS A 46 -6.63 2.32 4.16
N VAL A 47 -5.36 2.27 4.54
CA VAL A 47 -4.96 1.80 5.88
C VAL A 47 -5.62 2.67 6.97
N LEU A 48 -5.62 4.00 6.82
CA LEU A 48 -6.31 4.89 7.75
C LEU A 48 -7.81 4.58 7.82
N GLU A 49 -8.49 4.43 6.69
CA GLU A 49 -9.92 4.07 6.63
C GLU A 49 -10.19 2.78 7.42
N TYR A 50 -9.40 1.73 7.20
CA TYR A 50 -9.54 0.48 7.93
C TYR A 50 -9.26 0.63 9.43
N CYS A 51 -8.28 1.45 9.83
CA CYS A 51 -8.02 1.76 11.23
C CYS A 51 -9.22 2.47 11.89
N TYR A 52 -9.81 3.46 11.23
CA TYR A 52 -11.02 4.14 11.71
C TYR A 52 -12.20 3.17 11.84
N ALA A 53 -12.43 2.35 10.83
CA ALA A 53 -13.51 1.35 10.83
C ALA A 53 -13.37 0.32 11.96
N ASN A 54 -12.14 0.06 12.41
CA ASN A 54 -11.83 -0.88 13.48
C ASN A 54 -11.65 -0.22 14.87
N GLY A 55 -11.93 1.09 14.99
CA GLY A 55 -11.92 1.79 16.29
C GLY A 55 -10.53 2.05 16.87
N ILE A 56 -9.48 2.07 16.02
CA ILE A 56 -8.09 2.34 16.44
C ILE A 56 -7.58 3.70 15.90
N SER A 57 -8.49 4.66 15.76
CA SER A 57 -8.20 6.00 15.25
C SER A 57 -7.10 6.75 16.01
N ASN A 58 -6.99 6.53 17.32
CA ASN A 58 -6.00 7.19 18.18
C ASN A 58 -4.54 6.82 17.85
N HIS A 59 -4.33 5.74 17.09
CA HIS A 59 -3.00 5.26 16.70
C HIS A 59 -2.62 5.61 15.26
N THR A 60 -3.54 6.18 14.48
CA THR A 60 -3.30 6.45 13.04
C THR A 60 -2.15 7.41 12.78
N SER A 61 -1.83 8.31 13.71
CA SER A 61 -0.65 9.20 13.62
C SER A 61 0.69 8.48 13.59
N GLN A 62 0.72 7.19 13.96
CA GLN A 62 1.92 6.34 13.94
C GLN A 62 2.09 5.60 12.61
N ILE A 63 1.13 5.74 11.68
CA ILE A 63 1.23 5.17 10.34
C ILE A 63 1.97 6.16 9.45
N GLN A 64 2.97 5.68 8.74
CA GLN A 64 3.83 6.48 7.88
C GLN A 64 3.80 5.93 6.46
N TRP A 65 4.06 6.80 5.50
CA TRP A 65 4.28 6.41 4.12
C TRP A 65 5.44 7.18 3.51
N GLN A 66 6.06 6.61 2.49
CA GLN A 66 7.16 7.23 1.77
C GLN A 66 7.20 6.70 0.35
N TYR A 67 7.53 7.57 -0.60
CA TYR A 67 7.96 7.21 -1.92
C TYR A 67 9.45 7.51 -2.07
N ASP A 68 10.21 6.55 -2.61
CA ASP A 68 11.64 6.68 -2.90
C ASP A 68 11.83 6.90 -4.39
N ASP A 69 12.23 8.11 -4.77
CA ASP A 69 12.45 8.50 -6.17
C ASP A 69 13.61 7.74 -6.82
N ASN A 70 14.60 7.31 -6.06
CA ASN A 70 15.74 6.58 -6.60
C ASN A 70 15.41 5.10 -6.84
N ALA A 71 14.76 4.48 -5.86
CA ALA A 71 14.34 3.09 -5.94
C ALA A 71 13.02 2.89 -6.72
N LYS A 72 12.31 3.98 -7.07
CA LYS A 72 10.99 3.97 -7.71
C LYS A 72 10.01 3.05 -6.99
N SER A 73 9.99 3.16 -5.67
CA SER A 73 9.21 2.29 -4.80
C SER A 73 8.49 3.09 -3.71
N GLY A 74 7.34 2.59 -3.30
CA GLY A 74 6.56 3.16 -2.21
C GLY A 74 6.39 2.16 -1.07
N ARG A 75 6.27 2.68 0.15
CA ARG A 75 5.98 1.88 1.34
C ARG A 75 5.03 2.59 2.29
N VAL A 76 4.22 1.80 2.98
CA VAL A 76 3.39 2.21 4.12
C VAL A 76 3.75 1.32 5.30
N TRP A 77 4.01 1.90 6.46
CA TRP A 77 4.46 1.11 7.63
C TRP A 77 4.05 1.75 8.94
N THR A 78 4.17 0.99 10.01
CA THR A 78 4.05 1.44 11.40
C THR A 78 4.98 0.64 12.30
N ASN A 79 5.38 1.24 13.41
CA ASN A 79 6.05 0.57 14.54
C ASN A 79 5.14 0.52 15.79
N ASP A 80 3.89 0.96 15.66
CA ASP A 80 2.94 0.94 16.78
C ASP A 80 2.43 -0.47 17.04
N MET A 81 2.70 -0.96 18.24
CA MET A 81 2.34 -2.34 18.63
C MET A 81 0.84 -2.57 18.68
N VAL A 82 0.02 -1.53 18.97
CA VAL A 82 -1.44 -1.66 18.97
C VAL A 82 -1.94 -1.94 17.56
N ILE A 83 -1.41 -1.21 16.57
CA ILE A 83 -1.73 -1.44 15.16
C ILE A 83 -1.27 -2.84 14.74
N ILE A 84 -0.04 -3.23 15.09
CA ILE A 84 0.53 -4.54 14.72
C ILE A 84 -0.30 -5.68 15.34
N PHE A 85 -0.72 -5.56 16.62
CA PHE A 85 -1.58 -6.55 17.26
C PHE A 85 -2.97 -6.63 16.60
N ASN A 86 -3.52 -5.51 16.14
CA ASN A 86 -4.79 -5.50 15.41
C ASN A 86 -4.64 -6.06 14.00
N GLU A 87 -3.51 -5.80 13.32
CA GLU A 87 -3.23 -6.39 12.00
C GLU A 87 -3.14 -7.91 12.09
N MET A 88 -2.34 -8.40 13.02
CA MET A 88 -1.96 -9.81 13.10
C MET A 88 -2.89 -10.66 13.96
N GLY A 89 -3.56 -10.04 14.94
CA GLY A 89 -4.29 -10.74 15.99
C GLY A 89 -3.37 -11.23 17.12
N THR A 90 -3.94 -11.52 18.28
CA THR A 90 -3.22 -11.99 19.49
C THR A 90 -4.01 -13.05 20.24
N GLY A 91 -3.31 -13.85 21.05
CA GLY A 91 -3.91 -14.88 21.90
C GLY A 91 -4.68 -15.95 21.14
N ILE A 92 -5.53 -16.71 21.85
CA ILE A 92 -6.34 -17.76 21.22
C ILE A 92 -7.36 -17.21 20.22
N VAL A 93 -7.83 -15.97 20.44
CA VAL A 93 -8.76 -15.30 19.51
C VAL A 93 -8.08 -15.03 18.18
N GLY A 94 -6.84 -14.51 18.19
CA GLY A 94 -6.04 -14.30 16.98
C GLY A 94 -5.66 -15.61 16.30
N SER A 95 -5.28 -16.62 17.10
CA SER A 95 -4.96 -17.96 16.56
C SER A 95 -6.13 -18.61 15.83
N ASN A 96 -7.36 -18.39 16.31
CA ASN A 96 -8.58 -18.89 15.66
C ASN A 96 -9.02 -18.05 14.45
N ASN A 97 -8.50 -16.83 14.33
CA ASN A 97 -8.74 -15.90 13.22
C ASN A 97 -7.38 -15.38 12.71
N PRO A 98 -6.57 -16.24 12.08
CA PRO A 98 -5.21 -15.89 11.69
C PRO A 98 -5.19 -14.88 10.55
N HIS A 99 -4.07 -14.16 10.46
CA HIS A 99 -3.82 -13.27 9.34
C HIS A 99 -3.80 -14.06 8.01
N PRO A 100 -4.45 -13.57 6.94
CA PRO A 100 -4.60 -14.29 5.67
C PRO A 100 -3.30 -14.47 4.87
N ASN A 101 -2.23 -13.75 5.24
CA ASN A 101 -0.90 -13.90 4.66
C ASN A 101 0.11 -14.42 5.71
N PRO A 102 0.16 -15.74 5.96
CA PRO A 102 1.05 -16.33 6.95
C PRO A 102 2.53 -16.27 6.54
N ASP A 103 2.82 -16.14 5.24
CA ASP A 103 4.18 -16.10 4.68
C ASP A 103 4.74 -14.68 4.51
N GLY A 104 4.00 -13.67 4.96
CA GLY A 104 4.38 -12.27 4.94
C GLY A 104 5.53 -11.93 5.88
N PRO A 105 5.81 -10.64 6.11
CA PRO A 105 6.92 -10.16 6.94
C PRO A 105 6.83 -10.64 8.40
N PHE A 106 5.69 -11.17 8.82
CA PHE A 106 5.44 -11.69 10.16
C PHE A 106 5.32 -13.22 10.20
N LYS A 107 6.00 -13.94 9.32
CA LYS A 107 6.00 -15.41 9.27
C LYS A 107 6.27 -16.09 10.61
N SER A 108 7.00 -15.43 11.51
CA SER A 108 7.30 -15.90 12.85
C SER A 108 6.32 -15.39 13.92
N TRP A 109 5.18 -14.79 13.52
CA TRP A 109 4.23 -14.24 14.46
C TRP A 109 3.66 -15.31 15.39
N LYS A 110 3.76 -15.05 16.70
CA LYS A 110 3.21 -15.91 17.73
C LYS A 110 1.97 -15.22 18.31
N TYR A 111 0.83 -15.83 18.16
CA TYR A 111 -0.45 -15.29 18.64
C TYR A 111 -0.50 -15.17 20.16
N ASP A 112 0.08 -16.12 20.88
CA ASP A 112 0.21 -16.09 22.34
C ASP A 112 1.51 -15.36 22.74
N VAL A 113 1.46 -14.04 22.70
CA VAL A 113 2.64 -13.17 22.88
C VAL A 113 3.25 -13.31 24.27
N ASN A 114 2.45 -13.73 25.28
CA ASN A 114 2.84 -13.77 26.68
C ASN A 114 2.73 -15.17 27.31
N GLU A 115 2.68 -16.22 26.52
CA GLU A 115 2.55 -17.60 26.96
C GLU A 115 1.29 -17.87 27.82
N HIS A 116 0.25 -17.06 27.66
CA HIS A 116 -0.97 -17.13 28.45
C HIS A 116 -1.95 -18.18 27.93
N GLY A 117 -1.74 -18.67 26.71
CA GLY A 117 -2.55 -19.71 26.07
C GLY A 117 -4.05 -19.40 26.09
N GLU A 118 -4.84 -20.44 26.32
CA GLU A 118 -6.30 -20.33 26.40
C GLU A 118 -6.82 -19.58 27.62
N LYS A 119 -5.98 -19.39 28.64
CA LYS A 119 -6.38 -18.73 29.90
C LYS A 119 -6.66 -17.25 29.73
N GLY A 120 -5.97 -16.59 28.78
CA GLY A 120 -6.03 -15.15 28.62
C GLY A 120 -5.23 -14.39 29.68
N TRP A 121 -5.31 -13.05 29.64
CA TRP A 121 -4.54 -12.17 30.54
C TRP A 121 -5.30 -10.90 30.91
N LYS A 122 -4.84 -10.25 32.01
CA LYS A 122 -5.29 -8.92 32.38
C LYS A 122 -4.50 -7.85 31.60
N TYR A 123 -5.18 -6.78 31.17
CA TYR A 123 -4.55 -5.63 30.58
C TYR A 123 -5.04 -4.35 31.26
N PRO A 124 -4.19 -3.30 31.40
CA PRO A 124 -4.59 -2.02 31.95
C PRO A 124 -5.51 -1.28 30.98
N LYS A 125 -6.56 -0.65 31.50
CA LYS A 125 -7.42 0.27 30.76
C LYS A 125 -7.01 1.72 31.04
N GLU A 126 -7.44 2.64 30.17
CA GLU A 126 -7.17 4.08 30.31
C GLU A 126 -7.72 4.69 31.60
N ASP A 127 -8.80 4.13 32.15
CA ASP A 127 -9.42 4.54 33.42
C ASP A 127 -8.69 4.02 34.67
N GLY A 128 -7.54 3.38 34.49
CA GLY A 128 -6.75 2.79 35.58
C GLY A 128 -7.27 1.45 36.10
N THR A 129 -8.38 0.94 35.59
CA THR A 129 -8.89 -0.40 35.91
C THR A 129 -8.23 -1.48 35.05
N TYR A 130 -8.53 -2.75 35.31
CA TYR A 130 -8.04 -3.86 34.51
C TYR A 130 -9.16 -4.51 33.72
N GLY A 131 -8.93 -4.77 32.44
CA GLY A 131 -9.73 -5.66 31.63
C GLY A 131 -9.15 -7.07 31.59
N TRP A 132 -9.95 -8.01 31.13
CA TRP A 132 -9.51 -9.37 30.81
C TRP A 132 -9.68 -9.63 29.31
N THR A 133 -8.70 -10.29 28.70
CA THR A 133 -8.78 -10.65 27.28
C THR A 133 -8.23 -12.05 27.02
N LYS A 134 -8.70 -12.70 25.99
CA LYS A 134 -8.09 -13.88 25.37
C LYS A 134 -7.40 -13.56 24.04
N GLY A 135 -7.15 -12.28 23.78
CA GLY A 135 -6.54 -11.77 22.57
C GLY A 135 -7.52 -11.00 21.70
N LEU A 136 -7.04 -10.66 20.49
CA LEU A 136 -7.75 -9.91 19.46
C LEU A 136 -7.77 -10.72 18.16
N PRO A 137 -8.86 -10.69 17.39
CA PRO A 137 -8.85 -11.25 16.03
C PRO A 137 -7.90 -10.45 15.13
N SER A 138 -7.33 -11.08 14.12
CA SER A 138 -6.65 -10.36 13.05
C SER A 138 -7.66 -9.51 12.28
N ARG A 139 -7.37 -8.22 12.10
CA ARG A 139 -8.22 -7.25 11.37
C ARG A 139 -7.68 -6.90 9.99
N HIS A 140 -6.48 -7.37 9.67
CA HIS A 140 -5.78 -7.33 8.37
C HIS A 140 -5.92 -5.99 7.60
N MET A 141 -5.74 -4.85 8.30
CA MET A 141 -5.98 -3.51 7.75
C MET A 141 -4.99 -3.15 6.63
N PHE A 142 -3.70 -3.42 6.87
CA PHE A 142 -2.64 -3.24 5.85
C PHE A 142 -2.78 -4.23 4.71
N TYR A 143 -3.07 -5.50 5.04
CA TYR A 143 -3.29 -6.52 4.03
C TYR A 143 -4.50 -6.18 3.14
N SER A 144 -5.62 -5.79 3.72
CA SER A 144 -6.82 -5.41 2.98
C SER A 144 -6.58 -4.19 2.10
N ALA A 145 -5.93 -3.14 2.63
CA ALA A 145 -5.56 -1.97 1.85
C ALA A 145 -4.64 -2.34 0.66
N PHE A 146 -3.66 -3.22 0.89
CA PHE A 146 -2.80 -3.71 -0.19
C PHE A 146 -3.58 -4.47 -1.26
N GLN A 147 -4.53 -5.34 -0.89
CA GLN A 147 -5.35 -6.06 -1.85
C GLN A 147 -6.25 -5.12 -2.67
N ASP A 148 -6.84 -4.10 -2.04
CA ASP A 148 -7.64 -3.09 -2.74
C ASP A 148 -6.80 -2.39 -3.82
N ILE A 149 -5.62 -1.88 -3.44
CA ILE A 149 -4.74 -1.20 -4.40
C ILE A 149 -4.23 -2.16 -5.48
N LYS A 150 -3.89 -3.40 -5.12
CA LYS A 150 -3.47 -4.42 -6.09
C LYS A 150 -4.54 -4.67 -7.16
N ASN A 151 -5.81 -4.66 -6.78
CA ASN A 151 -6.92 -4.85 -7.71
C ASN A 151 -7.12 -3.63 -8.63
N GLU A 152 -6.75 -2.44 -8.19
CA GLU A 152 -6.89 -1.18 -8.94
C GLU A 152 -5.62 -0.77 -9.69
N ILE A 153 -4.50 -1.44 -9.47
CA ILE A 153 -3.19 -0.99 -9.98
C ILE A 153 -3.16 -0.80 -11.49
N GLY A 154 -3.84 -1.66 -12.25
CA GLY A 154 -3.92 -1.55 -13.71
C GLY A 154 -4.57 -0.24 -14.16
N ASN A 155 -5.66 0.14 -13.53
CA ASN A 155 -6.36 1.40 -13.82
C ASN A 155 -5.52 2.61 -13.42
N ILE A 156 -4.86 2.55 -12.26
CA ILE A 156 -3.97 3.63 -11.77
C ILE A 156 -2.84 3.88 -12.79
N VAL A 157 -2.19 2.80 -13.24
CA VAL A 157 -1.09 2.88 -14.21
C VAL A 157 -1.59 3.46 -15.54
N ASP A 158 -2.72 2.98 -16.07
CA ASP A 158 -3.28 3.50 -17.33
C ASP A 158 -3.59 5.00 -17.25
N ILE A 159 -4.21 5.45 -16.16
CA ILE A 159 -4.56 6.85 -15.96
C ILE A 159 -3.30 7.72 -15.91
N GLU A 160 -2.28 7.34 -15.12
CA GLU A 160 -1.07 8.15 -14.94
C GLU A 160 -0.21 8.18 -16.21
N ILE A 161 -0.13 7.08 -16.97
CA ILE A 161 0.53 7.06 -18.28
C ILE A 161 -0.20 7.98 -19.25
N ARG A 162 -1.54 7.91 -19.34
CA ARG A 162 -2.32 8.77 -20.23
C ARG A 162 -2.15 10.25 -19.93
N LYS A 163 -2.06 10.64 -18.64
CA LYS A 163 -1.78 12.02 -18.25
C LYS A 163 -0.44 12.51 -18.79
N THR A 164 0.62 11.74 -18.59
CA THR A 164 1.99 12.15 -18.98
C THR A 164 2.24 12.07 -20.47
N VAL A 165 1.70 11.05 -21.15
CA VAL A 165 1.84 10.88 -22.61
C VAL A 165 0.88 11.80 -23.36
N GLY A 166 -0.31 12.07 -22.81
CA GLY A 166 -1.28 12.99 -23.42
C GLY A 166 -0.70 14.39 -23.65
N ASP A 167 0.17 14.87 -22.75
CA ASP A 167 0.84 16.16 -22.86
C ASP A 167 1.83 16.27 -24.05
N LEU A 168 2.16 15.15 -24.70
CA LEU A 168 3.02 15.16 -25.90
C LEU A 168 2.28 15.44 -27.19
N TYR A 169 0.94 15.41 -27.18
CA TYR A 169 0.10 15.53 -28.37
C TYR A 169 -0.59 16.90 -28.52
N TRP A 170 -0.26 17.85 -27.62
CA TRP A 170 -0.75 19.25 -27.64
C TRP A 170 0.44 20.24 -27.81
#